data_fd1a2b2a7dc9877bf32391e4ded711f1
#
_entry.id   fd1a2b2a7dc9877bf32391e4ded711f1
#
_cell.length_a   1.000
_cell.length_b   1.000
_cell.length_c   1.000
_cell.angle_alpha   90.00
_cell.angle_beta   90.00
_cell.angle_gamma   90.00
#
_symmetry.space_group_name_H-M   'P 1'
#
loop_
_entity.id
_entity.type
_entity.pdbx_description
1 polymer ?
#
loop_
_entity_poly.entity_id
_entity_poly.type
_entity_poly.pdbx_seq_one_letter_code
_entity_poly.pdbx_strand_id
1 'polypeptide(L)'
;MLPIIEVRDLSKTYASGVQALAGVTFGIREGEILALLGPNGAGKTTFISILCGLVTPSGGRALVGGHDIVRDYRAARALIGLVPQEIAVEPFERVMDTLRFSRGLFGRRPDDAHLERVLRSLALWDKRDARLNELSGGMKRRVLIGKALSHGPRILFLDEPALR
;
A
#
# COMPACT_ATOMS: atom_id res chain seq x y z
N MET A 1 9.97 19.26 11.99
CA MET A 1 9.39 18.69 10.74
C MET A 1 8.24 17.79 11.17
N LEU A 2 7.03 17.99 10.66
CA LEU A 2 5.88 17.17 11.02
C LEU A 2 6.03 15.76 10.45
N PRO A 3 5.59 14.70 11.17
CA PRO A 3 5.63 13.33 10.66
C PRO A 3 4.70 13.18 9.45
N ILE A 4 5.09 12.35 8.47
CA ILE A 4 4.23 12.02 7.33
C ILE A 4 3.12 11.05 7.72
N ILE A 5 3.36 10.22 8.74
CA ILE A 5 2.35 9.41 9.43
C ILE A 5 2.42 9.75 10.91
N GLU A 6 1.28 10.08 11.50
CA GLU A 6 1.13 10.32 12.93
C GLU A 6 0.01 9.44 13.46
N VAL A 7 0.30 8.66 14.50
CA VAL A 7 -0.64 7.73 15.13
C VAL A 7 -0.70 8.03 16.62
N ARG A 8 -1.92 8.19 17.17
CA ARG A 8 -2.17 8.47 18.58
C ARG A 8 -3.24 7.53 19.14
N ASP A 9 -2.87 6.76 20.13
CA ASP A 9 -3.74 5.84 20.89
C ASP A 9 -4.60 4.93 19.99
N LEU A 10 -4.04 4.53 18.83
CA LEU A 10 -4.78 3.76 17.84
C LEU A 10 -5.10 2.38 18.38
N SER A 11 -6.37 2.04 18.41
CA SER A 11 -6.86 0.77 18.93
C SER A 11 -7.83 0.10 17.96
N LYS A 12 -7.85 -1.23 17.98
CA LYS A 12 -8.78 -2.04 17.22
C LYS A 12 -9.17 -3.29 17.99
N THR A 13 -10.47 -3.41 18.24
CA THR A 13 -11.12 -4.62 18.73
C THR A 13 -12.13 -5.08 17.68
N TYR A 14 -12.05 -6.32 17.25
CA TYR A 14 -13.00 -6.91 16.31
C TYR A 14 -14.28 -7.36 17.03
N ALA A 15 -15.36 -7.59 16.29
CA ALA A 15 -16.63 -8.06 16.82
C ALA A 15 -16.53 -9.42 17.56
N SER A 16 -15.49 -10.21 17.22
CA SER A 16 -15.14 -11.46 17.92
C SER A 16 -14.56 -11.25 19.33
N GLY A 17 -14.33 -10.00 19.76
CA GLY A 17 -13.67 -9.66 21.01
C GLY A 17 -12.14 -9.63 20.94
N VAL A 18 -11.55 -9.99 19.81
CA VAL A 18 -10.08 -9.96 19.63
C VAL A 18 -9.59 -8.53 19.54
N GLN A 19 -8.74 -8.14 20.49
CA GLN A 19 -8.05 -6.86 20.47
C GLN A 19 -6.75 -6.98 19.64
N ALA A 20 -6.78 -6.44 18.41
CA ALA A 20 -5.65 -6.48 17.50
C ALA A 20 -4.64 -5.35 17.73
N LEU A 21 -5.11 -4.19 18.20
CA LEU A 21 -4.28 -3.04 18.54
C LEU A 21 -4.73 -2.44 19.89
N ALA A 22 -3.78 -2.12 20.74
CA ALA A 22 -4.02 -1.64 22.11
C ALA A 22 -3.30 -0.30 22.37
N GLY A 23 -3.84 0.80 21.82
CA GLY A 23 -3.34 2.15 22.09
C GLY A 23 -1.95 2.43 21.47
N VAL A 24 -1.78 2.15 20.18
CA VAL A 24 -0.51 2.36 19.48
C VAL A 24 -0.30 3.85 19.22
N THR A 25 0.88 4.37 19.62
CA THR A 25 1.25 5.78 19.42
C THR A 25 2.68 5.87 18.90
N PHE A 26 2.86 6.44 17.70
CA PHE A 26 4.16 6.79 17.13
C PHE A 26 4.03 7.70 15.90
N GLY A 27 5.16 8.20 15.40
CA GLY A 27 5.22 8.98 14.17
C GLY A 27 6.31 8.49 13.23
N ILE A 28 6.09 8.59 11.93
CA ILE A 28 7.06 8.29 10.88
C ILE A 28 7.33 9.56 10.09
N ARG A 29 8.60 9.89 9.88
CA ARG A 29 9.02 11.05 9.09
C ARG A 29 9.09 10.70 7.61
N GLU A 30 9.00 11.69 6.76
CA GLU A 30 9.21 11.50 5.33
C GLU A 30 10.66 11.04 5.07
N GLY A 31 10.81 10.05 4.18
CA GLY A 31 12.11 9.44 3.86
C GLY A 31 12.57 8.34 4.82
N GLU A 32 11.83 8.07 5.89
CA GLU A 32 12.13 6.95 6.79
C GLU A 32 11.65 5.61 6.21
N ILE A 33 12.42 4.55 6.47
CA ILE A 33 12.02 3.15 6.26
C ILE A 33 11.73 2.56 7.63
N LEU A 34 10.47 2.17 7.85
CA LEU A 34 10.04 1.52 9.09
C LEU A 34 9.73 0.04 8.84
N ALA A 35 10.34 -0.85 9.63
CA ALA A 35 9.99 -2.26 9.64
C ALA A 35 9.08 -2.58 10.84
N LEU A 36 7.90 -3.15 10.57
CA LEU A 36 7.01 -3.68 11.60
C LEU A 36 7.38 -5.14 11.88
N LEU A 37 8.01 -5.39 13.02
CA LEU A 37 8.43 -6.72 13.44
C LEU A 37 7.47 -7.27 14.50
N GLY A 38 7.24 -8.56 14.48
CA GLY A 38 6.41 -9.26 15.45
C GLY A 38 5.88 -10.60 14.93
N PRO A 39 5.41 -11.47 15.82
CA PRO A 39 4.83 -12.75 15.44
C PRO A 39 3.55 -12.59 14.63
N ASN A 40 3.07 -13.70 14.03
CA ASN A 40 1.76 -13.72 13.38
C ASN A 40 0.68 -13.40 14.44
N GLY A 41 -0.30 -12.58 14.05
CA GLY A 41 -1.32 -12.11 14.99
C GLY A 41 -0.94 -10.88 15.83
N ALA A 42 0.28 -10.35 15.71
CA ALA A 42 0.71 -9.15 16.43
C ALA A 42 0.04 -7.83 15.96
N GLY A 43 -0.95 -7.89 15.08
CA GLY A 43 -1.67 -6.71 14.62
C GLY A 43 -1.01 -5.94 13.46
N LYS A 44 0.10 -6.40 12.90
CA LYS A 44 0.81 -5.72 11.79
C LYS A 44 -0.09 -5.44 10.59
N THR A 45 -0.74 -6.47 10.06
CA THR A 45 -1.66 -6.35 8.92
C THR A 45 -2.89 -5.49 9.28
N THR A 46 -3.42 -5.61 10.50
CA THR A 46 -4.50 -4.75 10.99
C THR A 46 -4.09 -3.29 11.01
N PHE A 47 -2.89 -2.99 11.50
CA PHE A 47 -2.34 -1.64 11.54
C PHE A 47 -2.20 -1.04 10.12
N ILE A 48 -1.56 -1.77 9.20
CA ILE A 48 -1.44 -1.35 7.78
C ILE A 48 -2.83 -1.15 7.17
N SER A 49 -3.76 -2.08 7.39
CA SER A 49 -5.12 -2.01 6.85
C SER A 49 -5.89 -0.79 7.36
N ILE A 50 -5.67 -0.38 8.60
CA ILE A 50 -6.28 0.84 9.16
C ILE A 50 -5.70 2.08 8.48
N LEU A 51 -4.39 2.20 8.34
CA LEU A 51 -3.75 3.35 7.67
C LEU A 51 -4.16 3.44 6.20
N CYS A 52 -4.32 2.30 5.52
CA CYS A 52 -4.82 2.23 4.14
C CYS A 52 -6.34 2.45 4.04
N GLY A 53 -7.05 2.57 5.16
CA GLY A 53 -8.50 2.77 5.21
C GLY A 53 -9.33 1.55 4.79
N LEU A 54 -8.77 0.35 4.87
CA LEU A 54 -9.47 -0.92 4.63
C LEU A 54 -10.22 -1.39 5.88
N VAL A 55 -9.75 -0.99 7.07
CA VAL A 55 -10.33 -1.31 8.36
C VAL A 55 -10.53 -0.02 9.15
N THR A 56 -11.71 0.16 9.76
CA THR A 56 -11.99 1.29 10.65
C THR A 56 -11.43 1.02 12.04
N PRO A 57 -10.67 1.97 12.64
CA PRO A 57 -10.20 1.82 14.01
C PRO A 57 -11.36 1.80 15.01
N SER A 58 -11.17 1.19 16.18
CA SER A 58 -12.14 1.24 17.29
C SER A 58 -11.95 2.47 18.18
N GLY A 59 -10.75 3.03 18.21
CA GLY A 59 -10.42 4.24 18.96
C GLY A 59 -9.08 4.82 18.52
N GLY A 60 -8.78 6.00 19.04
CA GLY A 60 -7.59 6.74 18.68
C GLY A 60 -7.71 7.46 17.35
N ARG A 61 -6.57 7.92 16.82
CA ARG A 61 -6.51 8.76 15.61
C ARG A 61 -5.24 8.47 14.84
N ALA A 62 -5.32 8.54 13.51
CA ALA A 62 -4.13 8.56 12.67
C ALA A 62 -4.26 9.60 11.54
N LEU A 63 -3.13 10.24 11.22
CA LEU A 63 -2.98 11.18 10.12
C LEU A 63 -1.96 10.64 9.13
N VAL A 64 -2.25 10.82 7.84
CA VAL A 64 -1.35 10.51 6.72
C VAL A 64 -1.18 11.77 5.88
N GLY A 65 0.03 12.31 5.84
CA GLY A 65 0.29 13.59 5.17
C GLY A 65 -0.55 14.75 5.73
N GLY A 66 -0.90 14.72 7.03
CA GLY A 66 -1.76 15.67 7.69
C GLY A 66 -3.28 15.42 7.52
N HIS A 67 -3.68 14.41 6.72
CA HIS A 67 -5.07 14.05 6.49
C HIS A 67 -5.54 12.95 7.44
N ASP A 68 -6.68 13.15 8.08
CA ASP A 68 -7.29 12.15 8.94
C ASP A 68 -7.77 10.94 8.13
N ILE A 69 -7.34 9.74 8.50
CA ILE A 69 -7.62 8.49 7.73
C ILE A 69 -9.10 8.12 7.68
N VAL A 70 -9.94 8.70 8.54
CA VAL A 70 -11.39 8.45 8.59
C VAL A 70 -12.16 9.60 7.95
N ARG A 71 -11.86 10.84 8.33
CA ARG A 71 -12.59 12.04 7.87
C ARG A 71 -12.15 12.46 6.48
N ASP A 72 -10.85 12.43 6.20
CA ASP A 72 -10.23 12.86 4.95
C ASP A 72 -9.67 11.67 4.16
N TYR A 73 -10.36 10.52 4.25
CA TYR A 73 -9.86 9.23 3.77
C TYR A 73 -9.42 9.23 2.30
N ARG A 74 -10.05 10.02 1.43
CA ARG A 74 -9.67 10.11 0.00
C ARG A 74 -8.30 10.75 -0.18
N ALA A 75 -8.05 11.85 0.54
CA ALA A 75 -6.76 12.54 0.51
C ALA A 75 -5.66 11.69 1.14
N ALA A 76 -5.94 11.04 2.28
CA ALA A 76 -5.01 10.13 2.92
C ALA A 76 -4.63 8.95 2.01
N ARG A 77 -5.61 8.25 1.42
CA ARG A 77 -5.38 7.12 0.52
C ARG A 77 -4.63 7.49 -0.75
N ALA A 78 -4.84 8.70 -1.29
CA ALA A 78 -4.12 9.17 -2.47
C ALA A 78 -2.61 9.27 -2.27
N LEU A 79 -2.14 9.32 -1.03
CA LEU A 79 -0.72 9.35 -0.65
C LEU A 79 -0.12 7.96 -0.43
N ILE A 80 -0.93 6.91 -0.41
CA ILE A 80 -0.53 5.56 -0.02
C ILE A 80 -0.54 4.62 -1.23
N GLY A 81 0.53 3.86 -1.42
CA GLY A 81 0.57 2.64 -2.21
C GLY A 81 0.62 1.44 -1.28
N LEU A 82 -0.19 0.43 -1.53
CA LEU A 82 -0.21 -0.82 -0.77
C LEU A 82 0.15 -1.99 -1.68
N VAL A 83 1.13 -2.78 -1.27
CA VAL A 83 1.46 -4.06 -1.86
C VAL A 83 1.00 -5.15 -0.89
N PRO A 84 -0.08 -5.88 -1.22
CA PRO A 84 -0.61 -6.92 -0.34
C PRO A 84 0.31 -8.14 -0.28
N GLN A 85 0.13 -8.97 0.73
CA GLN A 85 0.84 -10.23 0.90
C GLN A 85 0.54 -11.21 -0.24
N GLU A 86 -0.73 -11.36 -0.59
CA GLU A 86 -1.17 -12.26 -1.64
C GLU A 86 -0.98 -11.67 -3.04
N ILE A 87 -0.54 -12.51 -3.98
CA ILE A 87 -0.41 -12.14 -5.38
C ILE A 87 -1.76 -12.33 -6.07
N ALA A 88 -2.64 -11.34 -5.95
CA ALA A 88 -3.89 -11.29 -6.69
C ALA A 88 -3.71 -10.42 -7.94
N VAL A 89 -3.63 -11.05 -9.11
CA VAL A 89 -3.53 -10.39 -10.42
C VAL A 89 -4.49 -11.05 -11.40
N GLU A 90 -5.06 -10.24 -12.29
CA GLU A 90 -5.91 -10.72 -13.39
C GLU A 90 -5.02 -11.38 -14.47
N PRO A 91 -5.09 -12.71 -14.66
CA PRO A 91 -4.07 -13.44 -15.40
C PRO A 91 -3.95 -13.04 -16.87
N PHE A 92 -5.02 -12.56 -17.48
CA PHE A 92 -5.08 -12.23 -18.91
C PHE A 92 -4.81 -10.75 -19.21
N GLU A 93 -4.73 -9.90 -18.20
CA GLU A 93 -4.35 -8.50 -18.38
C GLU A 93 -2.86 -8.36 -18.74
N ARG A 94 -2.53 -7.29 -19.44
CA ARG A 94 -1.14 -6.92 -19.74
C ARG A 94 -0.57 -6.07 -18.62
N VAL A 95 0.74 -6.16 -18.43
CA VAL A 95 1.46 -5.40 -17.39
C VAL A 95 1.14 -3.91 -17.46
N MET A 96 1.29 -3.28 -18.64
CA MET A 96 1.06 -1.85 -18.80
C MET A 96 -0.39 -1.45 -18.56
N ASP A 97 -1.35 -2.24 -19.03
CA ASP A 97 -2.77 -1.97 -18.86
C ASP A 97 -3.20 -2.08 -17.41
N THR A 98 -2.64 -3.05 -16.67
CA THR A 98 -2.84 -3.18 -15.22
C THR A 98 -2.39 -1.92 -14.46
N LEU A 99 -1.24 -1.33 -14.83
CA LEU A 99 -0.75 -0.10 -14.19
C LEU A 99 -1.60 1.11 -14.58
N ARG A 100 -1.99 1.23 -15.86
CA ARG A 100 -2.90 2.29 -16.34
C ARG A 100 -4.23 2.26 -15.61
N PHE A 101 -4.83 1.09 -15.51
CA PHE A 101 -6.08 0.88 -14.78
C PHE A 101 -5.95 1.27 -13.31
N SER A 102 -4.91 0.78 -12.63
CA SER A 102 -4.64 1.12 -11.23
C SER A 102 -4.50 2.63 -11.01
N ARG A 103 -3.76 3.32 -11.90
CA ARG A 103 -3.62 4.78 -11.86
C ARG A 103 -4.97 5.49 -12.01
N GLY A 104 -5.82 5.01 -12.92
CA GLY A 104 -7.17 5.54 -13.17
C GLY A 104 -8.09 5.40 -11.97
N LEU A 105 -8.01 4.30 -11.21
CA LEU A 105 -8.78 4.09 -9.97
C LEU A 105 -8.51 5.17 -8.90
N PHE A 106 -7.30 5.74 -8.88
CA PHE A 106 -6.95 6.88 -8.02
C PHE A 106 -7.31 8.25 -8.62
N GLY A 107 -8.07 8.29 -9.73
CA GLY A 107 -8.47 9.52 -10.39
C GLY A 107 -7.31 10.31 -11.02
N ARG A 108 -6.16 9.65 -11.27
CA ARG A 108 -4.99 10.28 -11.88
C ARG A 108 -5.13 10.29 -13.40
N ARG A 109 -4.74 11.38 -14.03
CA ARG A 109 -4.68 11.47 -15.50
C ARG A 109 -3.70 10.46 -16.07
N PRO A 110 -3.90 9.95 -17.29
CA PRO A 110 -2.93 9.12 -17.99
C PRO A 110 -1.54 9.77 -18.00
N ASP A 111 -0.50 9.00 -17.71
CA ASP A 111 0.89 9.46 -17.71
C ASP A 111 1.79 8.24 -17.97
N ASP A 112 1.87 7.86 -19.24
CA ASP A 112 2.67 6.71 -19.65
C ASP A 112 4.16 6.91 -19.39
N ALA A 113 4.65 8.14 -19.40
CA ALA A 113 6.04 8.43 -19.06
C ALA A 113 6.36 8.12 -17.57
N HIS A 114 5.42 8.40 -16.66
CA HIS A 114 5.54 7.97 -15.26
C HIS A 114 5.53 6.45 -15.14
N LEU A 115 4.59 5.77 -15.82
CA LEU A 115 4.47 4.32 -15.78
C LEU A 115 5.69 3.62 -16.39
N GLU A 116 6.27 4.18 -17.46
CA GLU A 116 7.54 3.70 -18.01
C GLU A 116 8.66 3.78 -16.98
N ARG A 117 8.84 4.91 -16.30
CA ARG A 117 9.85 5.05 -15.24
C ARG A 117 9.65 4.01 -14.14
N VAL A 118 8.41 3.78 -13.70
CA VAL A 118 8.08 2.75 -12.71
C VAL A 118 8.46 1.35 -13.22
N LEU A 119 8.07 0.98 -14.43
CA LEU A 119 8.38 -0.33 -14.99
C LEU A 119 9.88 -0.54 -15.21
N ARG A 120 10.62 0.50 -15.62
CA ARG A 120 12.08 0.45 -15.76
C ARG A 120 12.76 0.23 -14.40
N SER A 121 12.34 0.95 -13.36
CA SER A 121 12.90 0.78 -12.00
C SER A 121 12.66 -0.61 -11.42
N LEU A 122 11.63 -1.30 -11.88
CA LEU A 122 11.27 -2.66 -11.49
C LEU A 122 11.81 -3.74 -12.44
N ALA A 123 12.62 -3.37 -13.46
CA ALA A 123 13.11 -4.27 -14.52
C ALA A 123 11.98 -5.05 -15.21
N LEU A 124 10.87 -4.36 -15.52
CA LEU A 124 9.69 -4.92 -16.19
C LEU A 124 9.35 -4.23 -17.51
N TRP A 125 10.12 -3.23 -17.95
CA TRP A 125 9.81 -2.48 -19.17
C TRP A 125 9.71 -3.37 -20.41
N ASP A 126 10.61 -4.33 -20.56
CA ASP A 126 10.63 -5.27 -21.69
C ASP A 126 9.45 -6.26 -21.64
N LYS A 127 8.75 -6.34 -20.53
CA LYS A 127 7.55 -7.17 -20.31
C LYS A 127 6.25 -6.37 -20.26
N ARG A 128 6.27 -5.08 -20.61
CA ARG A 128 5.09 -4.20 -20.51
C ARG A 128 3.86 -4.70 -21.27
N ASP A 129 4.09 -5.40 -22.40
CA ASP A 129 3.04 -5.94 -23.27
C ASP A 129 2.72 -7.42 -22.98
N ALA A 130 3.47 -8.09 -22.10
CA ALA A 130 3.25 -9.47 -21.70
C ALA A 130 1.98 -9.59 -20.84
N ARG A 131 1.31 -10.74 -20.93
CA ARG A 131 0.19 -11.09 -20.04
C ARG A 131 0.72 -11.50 -18.67
N LEU A 132 -0.06 -11.25 -17.62
CA LEU A 132 0.36 -11.54 -16.26
C LEU A 132 0.54 -13.05 -15.98
N ASN A 133 -0.21 -13.92 -16.67
CA ASN A 133 -0.03 -15.36 -16.57
C ASN A 133 1.30 -15.89 -17.15
N GLU A 134 1.93 -15.11 -18.06
CA GLU A 134 3.23 -15.46 -18.68
C GLU A 134 4.42 -15.10 -17.78
N LEU A 135 4.19 -14.39 -16.68
CA LEU A 135 5.22 -13.91 -15.78
C LEU A 135 5.55 -14.91 -14.67
N SER A 136 6.81 -14.93 -14.24
CA SER A 136 7.22 -15.64 -13.03
C SER A 136 6.59 -15.03 -11.76
N GLY A 137 6.56 -15.78 -10.65
CA GLY A 137 6.05 -15.28 -9.38
C GLY A 137 6.74 -14.00 -8.91
N GLY A 138 8.07 -13.93 -9.04
CA GLY A 138 8.83 -12.72 -8.72
C GLY A 138 8.50 -11.54 -9.63
N MET A 139 8.24 -11.78 -10.92
CA MET A 139 7.80 -10.71 -11.83
C MET A 139 6.38 -10.24 -11.48
N LYS A 140 5.45 -11.14 -11.17
CA LYS A 140 4.11 -10.79 -10.69
C LYS A 140 4.17 -9.93 -9.42
N ARG A 141 5.06 -10.27 -8.48
CA ARG A 141 5.28 -9.46 -7.27
C ARG A 141 5.74 -8.05 -7.62
N ARG A 142 6.67 -7.91 -8.58
CA ARG A 142 7.11 -6.59 -9.06
C ARG A 142 5.99 -5.81 -9.77
N VAL A 143 5.08 -6.49 -10.48
CA VAL A 143 3.88 -5.83 -11.05
C VAL A 143 2.99 -5.27 -9.95
N LEU A 144 2.77 -5.98 -8.83
CA LEU A 144 2.02 -5.46 -7.69
C LEU A 144 2.67 -4.21 -7.09
N ILE A 145 4.00 -4.16 -7.01
CA ILE A 145 4.73 -2.96 -6.60
C ILE A 145 4.48 -1.84 -7.62
N GLY A 146 4.54 -2.13 -8.92
CA GLY A 146 4.22 -1.19 -9.98
C GLY A 146 2.80 -0.62 -9.87
N LYS A 147 1.79 -1.47 -9.59
CA LYS A 147 0.42 -1.04 -9.31
C LYS A 147 0.39 -0.05 -8.15
N ALA A 148 1.04 -0.38 -7.04
CA ALA A 148 1.08 0.47 -5.87
C ALA A 148 1.76 1.83 -6.14
N LEU A 149 2.72 1.89 -7.07
CA LEU A 149 3.44 3.10 -7.45
C LEU A 149 2.79 3.89 -8.60
N SER A 150 1.79 3.31 -9.29
CA SER A 150 1.23 3.85 -10.53
C SER A 150 0.61 5.25 -10.40
N HIS A 151 0.04 5.58 -9.25
CA HIS A 151 -0.60 6.88 -8.97
C HIS A 151 0.34 7.90 -8.33
N GLY A 152 1.63 7.55 -8.11
CA GLY A 152 2.64 8.42 -7.53
C GLY A 152 2.46 8.66 -6.02
N PRO A 153 2.34 7.61 -5.18
CA PRO A 153 2.19 7.76 -3.74
C PRO A 153 3.46 8.32 -3.09
N ARG A 154 3.31 8.93 -1.90
CA ARG A 154 4.44 9.35 -1.06
C ARG A 154 4.85 8.30 -0.04
N ILE A 155 3.96 7.34 0.23
CA ILE A 155 4.12 6.28 1.22
C ILE A 155 3.85 4.94 0.54
N LEU A 156 4.73 3.96 0.75
CA LEU A 156 4.54 2.60 0.27
C LEU A 156 4.49 1.64 1.46
N PHE A 157 3.39 0.91 1.57
CA PHE A 157 3.26 -0.21 2.49
C PHE A 157 3.52 -1.52 1.76
N LEU A 158 4.38 -2.34 2.35
CA LEU A 158 4.63 -3.72 1.92
C LEU A 158 4.14 -4.63 3.04
N ASP A 159 3.01 -5.30 2.82
CA ASP A 159 2.47 -6.24 3.81
C ASP A 159 3.12 -7.61 3.57
N GLU A 160 3.99 -8.02 4.52
CA GLU A 160 4.80 -9.24 4.49
C GLU A 160 5.51 -9.49 3.13
N PRO A 161 6.57 -8.74 2.81
CA PRO A 161 7.43 -9.12 1.70
C PRO A 161 8.03 -10.50 2.05
N ALA A 162 7.51 -11.57 1.43
CA ALA A 162 8.07 -12.90 1.60
C ALA A 162 9.50 -12.89 1.06
N LEU A 163 10.46 -12.67 1.94
CA LEU A 163 11.85 -13.01 1.72
C LEU A 163 11.94 -14.54 1.86
N ARG A 164 11.80 -15.25 0.76
CA ARG A 164 12.25 -16.63 0.59
C ARG A 164 13.50 -16.66 -0.24
#